data_9a33019d1d5e7a10c778fe7f19bdcfdb
#
_entry.id   9a33019d1d5e7a10c778fe7f19bdcfdb
#
_cell.length_a   1.000
_cell.length_b   1.000
_cell.length_c   1.000
_cell.angle_alpha   90.00
_cell.angle_beta   90.00
_cell.angle_gamma   90.00
#
_symmetry.space_group_name_H-M   'P 1'
#
loop_
_entity.id
_entity.type
_entity.pdbx_description
1 polymer ?
#
loop_
_entity_poly.entity_id
_entity_poly.type
_entity_poly.pdbx_seq_one_letter_code
_entity_poly.pdbx_strand_id
1 'polypeptide(L)'
;FGTGRYAMMLEGPWKSAELAGAYPDVAYGTAPIPAGEGGSISVLGGEDIAMFNSANKEAAWKFMQFMTSEYAETEMAKCGQIPVNKAALESETVKAADYAPFIEAIQTAKARPTVAAWSEMDNDLQVAMNAVVTGEKTAQKAMDELAAAWDLLLK
;
A
#
# COMPACT_ATOMS: atom_id res chain seq x y z
N PHE A 1 10.95 -11.21 -8.69
CA PHE A 1 12.05 -10.77 -7.84
C PHE A 1 12.65 -11.98 -7.11
N GLY A 2 11.94 -12.65 -6.20
CA GLY A 2 12.44 -13.80 -5.43
C GLY A 2 13.10 -14.92 -6.26
N THR A 3 12.67 -15.14 -7.49
CA THR A 3 13.28 -16.09 -8.43
C THR A 3 14.48 -15.55 -9.21
N GLY A 4 14.91 -14.31 -8.93
CA GLY A 4 16.04 -13.67 -9.63
C GLY A 4 15.75 -13.16 -11.04
N ARG A 5 14.49 -13.20 -11.50
CA ARG A 5 14.14 -12.71 -12.86
C ARG A 5 14.13 -11.19 -12.98
N TYR A 6 13.93 -10.49 -11.87
CA TYR A 6 13.87 -9.04 -11.80
C TYR A 6 14.82 -8.55 -10.71
N ALA A 7 15.58 -7.50 -10.99
CA ALA A 7 16.51 -6.90 -10.05
C ALA A 7 15.82 -5.98 -9.03
N MET A 8 14.67 -5.42 -9.37
CA MET A 8 13.91 -4.50 -8.54
C MET A 8 12.40 -4.75 -8.68
N MET A 9 11.64 -4.37 -7.66
CA MET A 9 10.17 -4.33 -7.70
C MET A 9 9.66 -3.14 -6.87
N LEU A 10 8.50 -2.62 -7.22
CA LEU A 10 7.75 -1.67 -6.40
C LEU A 10 6.76 -2.47 -5.55
N GLU A 11 6.84 -2.31 -4.23
CA GLU A 11 6.02 -3.12 -3.33
C GLU A 11 5.91 -2.46 -1.95
N GLY A 12 5.01 -2.96 -1.12
CA GLY A 12 4.87 -2.51 0.26
C GLY A 12 5.67 -3.36 1.26
N PRO A 13 5.70 -2.95 2.54
CA PRO A 13 6.52 -3.61 3.56
C PRO A 13 6.11 -5.06 3.86
N TRP A 14 4.86 -5.46 3.60
CA TRP A 14 4.38 -6.84 3.72
C TRP A 14 5.17 -7.83 2.87
N LYS A 15 5.77 -7.39 1.79
CA LYS A 15 6.57 -8.25 0.91
C LYS A 15 7.84 -8.78 1.60
N SER A 16 8.35 -8.08 2.58
CA SER A 16 9.52 -8.54 3.35
C SER A 16 9.23 -9.86 4.08
N ALA A 17 8.07 -9.99 4.71
CA ALA A 17 7.68 -11.24 5.39
C ALA A 17 7.47 -12.39 4.40
N GLU A 18 6.85 -12.11 3.24
CA GLU A 18 6.68 -13.10 2.17
C GLU A 18 8.03 -13.58 1.62
N LEU A 19 8.95 -12.65 1.37
CA LEU A 19 10.30 -13.00 0.87
C LEU A 19 11.07 -13.83 1.89
N ALA A 20 11.03 -13.46 3.16
CA ALA A 20 11.68 -14.21 4.23
C ALA A 20 11.16 -15.66 4.33
N GLY A 21 9.87 -15.88 4.08
CA GLY A 21 9.28 -17.22 4.10
C GLY A 21 9.52 -18.05 2.84
N ALA A 22 9.40 -17.44 1.68
CA ALA A 22 9.43 -18.14 0.39
C ALA A 22 10.82 -18.16 -0.27
N TYR A 23 11.67 -17.17 0.03
CA TYR A 23 12.98 -16.96 -0.60
C TYR A 23 14.03 -16.51 0.41
N PRO A 24 14.33 -17.31 1.45
CA PRO A 24 15.18 -16.90 2.58
C PRO A 24 16.64 -16.59 2.17
N ASP A 25 17.09 -17.13 1.03
CA ASP A 25 18.47 -16.93 0.54
C ASP A 25 18.62 -15.67 -0.34
N VAL A 26 17.53 -14.94 -0.59
CA VAL A 26 17.58 -13.72 -1.41
C VAL A 26 18.01 -12.54 -0.57
N ALA A 27 19.23 -12.06 -0.81
CA ALA A 27 19.70 -10.80 -0.22
C ALA A 27 19.13 -9.62 -1.01
N TYR A 28 18.45 -8.71 -0.32
CA TYR A 28 17.90 -7.49 -0.90
C TYR A 28 17.95 -6.34 0.11
N GLY A 29 17.76 -5.13 -0.37
CA GLY A 29 17.55 -3.94 0.46
C GLY A 29 16.31 -3.20 0.00
N THR A 30 15.83 -2.30 0.84
CA THR A 30 14.69 -1.43 0.58
C THR A 30 15.13 0.02 0.42
N ALA A 31 14.43 0.78 -0.40
CA ALA A 31 14.68 2.20 -0.60
C ALA A 31 13.37 2.92 -0.93
N PRO A 32 13.24 4.22 -0.63
CA PRO A 32 12.14 5.03 -1.13
C PRO A 32 12.06 5.01 -2.67
N ILE A 33 10.90 5.30 -3.20
CA ILE A 33 10.73 5.47 -4.65
C ILE A 33 11.66 6.59 -5.14
N PRO A 34 12.39 6.39 -6.25
CA PRO A 34 13.27 7.43 -6.79
C PRO A 34 12.53 8.74 -7.02
N ALA A 35 13.16 9.84 -6.63
CA ALA A 35 12.58 11.17 -6.80
C ALA A 35 12.60 11.61 -8.26
N GLY A 36 11.46 12.11 -8.76
CA GLY A 36 11.36 12.90 -9.98
C GLY A 36 11.39 14.40 -9.64
N GLU A 37 11.00 15.25 -10.60
CA GLU A 37 10.88 16.70 -10.38
C GLU A 37 9.90 17.06 -9.26
N GLY A 38 8.86 16.25 -9.05
CA GLY A 38 7.88 16.40 -7.97
C GLY A 38 8.32 15.85 -6.62
N GLY A 39 9.51 15.28 -6.51
CA GLY A 39 10.01 14.58 -5.32
C GLY A 39 9.74 13.07 -5.34
N SER A 40 10.11 12.40 -4.25
CA SER A 40 9.76 10.99 -4.00
C SER A 40 8.37 10.95 -3.38
N ILE A 41 7.37 10.53 -4.14
CA ILE A 41 5.96 10.53 -3.71
C ILE A 41 5.42 9.11 -3.83
N SER A 42 4.89 8.58 -2.72
CA SER A 42 4.20 7.30 -2.68
C SER A 42 2.70 7.50 -2.49
N VAL A 43 1.95 6.41 -2.57
CA VAL A 43 0.53 6.38 -2.26
C VAL A 43 0.35 5.95 -0.81
N LEU A 44 -0.43 6.74 -0.06
CA LEU A 44 -0.88 6.33 1.27
C LEU A 44 -1.93 5.23 1.12
N GLY A 45 -1.64 4.08 1.69
CA GLY A 45 -2.57 2.96 1.85
C GLY A 45 -2.86 2.72 3.32
N GLY A 46 -3.77 1.80 3.58
CA GLY A 46 -4.13 1.37 4.94
C GLY A 46 -5.41 0.55 4.90
N GLU A 47 -5.57 -0.28 5.91
CA GLU A 47 -6.76 -1.08 6.11
C GLU A 47 -7.57 -0.49 7.27
N ASP A 48 -8.87 -0.27 7.02
CA ASP A 48 -9.80 0.22 8.02
C ASP A 48 -10.62 -0.92 8.60
N ILE A 49 -10.79 -0.93 9.93
CA ILE A 49 -11.77 -1.79 10.58
C ILE A 49 -13.05 -1.01 10.83
N ALA A 50 -14.15 -1.51 10.29
CA ALA A 50 -15.46 -0.85 10.38
C ALA A 50 -16.50 -1.75 11.08
N MET A 51 -17.42 -1.13 11.79
CA MET A 51 -18.52 -1.82 12.46
C MET A 51 -19.86 -1.46 11.80
N PHE A 52 -20.60 -2.48 11.39
CA PHE A 52 -21.98 -2.30 10.92
C PHE A 52 -22.99 -2.29 12.07
N ASN A 53 -24.18 -1.77 11.80
CA ASN A 53 -25.27 -1.79 12.77
C ASN A 53 -25.77 -3.22 12.99
N SER A 54 -25.41 -3.81 14.13
CA SER A 54 -25.73 -5.19 14.51
C SER A 54 -26.13 -5.29 15.97
N ALA A 55 -26.65 -6.44 16.37
CA ALA A 55 -27.00 -6.73 17.76
C ALA A 55 -25.76 -6.86 18.67
N ASN A 56 -24.56 -7.13 18.10
CA ASN A 56 -23.34 -7.43 18.84
C ASN A 56 -22.35 -6.24 18.87
N LYS A 57 -22.84 -5.00 18.90
CA LYS A 57 -21.99 -3.79 18.83
C LYS A 57 -20.92 -3.72 19.91
N GLU A 58 -21.26 -4.10 21.16
CA GLU A 58 -20.29 -4.06 22.26
C GLU A 58 -19.12 -5.05 22.05
N ALA A 59 -19.42 -6.24 21.57
CA ALA A 59 -18.40 -7.23 21.26
C ALA A 59 -17.54 -6.78 20.06
N ALA A 60 -18.17 -6.24 19.01
CA ALA A 60 -17.47 -5.69 17.85
C ALA A 60 -16.55 -4.53 18.26
N TRP A 61 -17.03 -3.62 19.11
CA TRP A 61 -16.21 -2.51 19.61
C TRP A 61 -14.99 -2.99 20.41
N LYS A 62 -15.15 -3.97 21.29
CA LYS A 62 -14.04 -4.57 22.02
C LYS A 62 -13.01 -5.20 21.07
N PHE A 63 -13.47 -5.86 20.02
CA PHE A 63 -12.57 -6.42 19.00
C PHE A 63 -11.82 -5.31 18.24
N MET A 64 -12.49 -4.23 17.85
CA MET A 64 -11.83 -3.08 17.20
C MET A 64 -10.76 -2.48 18.12
N GLN A 65 -11.07 -2.28 19.41
CA GLN A 65 -10.10 -1.79 20.39
C GLN A 65 -8.90 -2.74 20.56
N PHE A 66 -9.14 -4.06 20.51
CA PHE A 66 -8.06 -5.04 20.55
C PHE A 66 -7.18 -4.93 19.30
N MET A 67 -7.78 -4.87 18.12
CA MET A 67 -7.05 -4.80 16.84
C MET A 67 -6.17 -3.55 16.71
N THR A 68 -6.57 -2.44 17.34
CA THR A 68 -5.79 -1.18 17.35
C THR A 68 -4.92 -1.02 18.61
N SER A 69 -4.79 -2.07 19.42
CA SER A 69 -3.94 -2.05 20.61
C SER A 69 -2.46 -2.15 20.23
N GLU A 70 -1.60 -1.68 21.12
CA GLU A 70 -0.14 -1.83 21.00
C GLU A 70 0.27 -3.29 20.75
N TYR A 71 -0.32 -4.23 21.49
CA TYR A 71 -0.03 -5.64 21.35
C TYR A 71 -0.37 -6.17 19.94
N ALA A 72 -1.62 -5.98 19.51
CA ALA A 72 -2.08 -6.52 18.24
C ALA A 72 -1.31 -5.92 17.06
N GLU A 73 -1.08 -4.62 17.07
CA GLU A 73 -0.35 -3.97 15.99
C GLU A 73 1.15 -4.29 15.99
N THR A 74 1.75 -4.52 17.16
CA THR A 74 3.13 -5.04 17.23
C THR A 74 3.23 -6.46 16.66
N GLU A 75 2.22 -7.32 16.90
CA GLU A 75 2.17 -8.65 16.28
C GLU A 75 1.96 -8.55 14.75
N MET A 76 1.10 -7.66 14.28
CA MET A 76 0.88 -7.42 12.86
C MET A 76 2.13 -6.86 12.15
N ALA A 77 2.96 -6.11 12.86
CA ALA A 77 4.24 -5.63 12.33
C ALA A 77 5.18 -6.77 11.91
N LYS A 78 5.09 -7.94 12.55
CA LYS A 78 5.87 -9.13 12.16
C LYS A 78 5.49 -9.66 10.76
N CYS A 79 4.29 -9.31 10.29
CA CYS A 79 3.78 -9.66 8.96
C CYS A 79 4.01 -8.53 7.93
N GLY A 80 4.74 -7.48 8.29
CA GLY A 80 5.05 -6.38 7.39
C GLY A 80 4.05 -5.23 7.41
N GLN A 81 3.17 -5.14 8.41
CA GLN A 81 2.26 -4.01 8.57
C GLN A 81 2.91 -2.91 9.42
N ILE A 82 2.87 -1.67 8.95
CA ILE A 82 3.37 -0.53 9.73
C ILE A 82 2.28 -0.14 10.72
N PRO A 83 2.54 -0.18 12.05
CA PRO A 83 1.56 0.17 13.06
C PRO A 83 1.08 1.63 12.95
N VAL A 84 -0.20 1.85 13.22
CA VAL A 84 -0.76 3.20 13.43
C VAL A 84 -0.80 3.57 14.92
N ASN A 85 -0.74 2.58 15.80
CA ASN A 85 -0.57 2.79 17.24
C ASN A 85 0.84 3.29 17.53
N LYS A 86 0.95 4.47 18.17
CA LYS A 86 2.24 5.13 18.42
C LYS A 86 3.20 4.29 19.28
N ALA A 87 2.68 3.58 20.27
CA ALA A 87 3.51 2.73 21.12
C ALA A 87 4.03 1.50 20.34
N ALA A 88 3.17 0.90 19.52
CA ALA A 88 3.57 -0.21 18.65
C ALA A 88 4.61 0.24 17.60
N LEU A 89 4.49 1.44 17.06
CA LEU A 89 5.47 2.02 16.11
C LEU A 89 6.86 2.18 16.75
N GLU A 90 6.92 2.45 18.04
CA GLU A 90 8.19 2.57 18.81
C GLU A 90 8.70 1.24 19.34
N SER A 91 8.03 0.14 19.06
CA SER A 91 8.42 -1.20 19.54
C SER A 91 9.75 -1.67 18.95
N GLU A 92 10.46 -2.53 19.66
CA GLU A 92 11.69 -3.15 19.16
C GLU A 92 11.44 -4.01 17.91
N THR A 93 10.24 -4.56 17.74
CA THR A 93 9.84 -5.30 16.53
C THR A 93 9.88 -4.41 15.28
N VAL A 94 9.34 -3.20 15.37
CA VAL A 94 9.34 -2.24 14.24
C VAL A 94 10.74 -1.69 13.99
N LYS A 95 11.49 -1.37 15.05
CA LYS A 95 12.87 -0.88 14.94
C LYS A 95 13.84 -1.92 14.38
N ALA A 96 13.62 -3.20 14.69
CA ALA A 96 14.44 -4.30 14.17
C ALA A 96 14.10 -4.66 12.72
N ALA A 97 12.88 -4.33 12.24
CA ALA A 97 12.47 -4.54 10.88
C ALA A 97 13.02 -3.44 9.97
N ASP A 98 13.25 -3.76 8.69
CA ASP A 98 13.72 -2.80 7.69
C ASP A 98 12.57 -1.92 7.18
N TYR A 99 11.90 -1.21 8.10
CA TYR A 99 10.76 -0.33 7.80
C TYR A 99 11.14 1.13 7.57
N ALA A 100 12.37 1.52 7.84
CA ALA A 100 12.80 2.92 7.76
C ALA A 100 12.47 3.58 6.40
N PRO A 101 12.74 2.97 5.23
CA PRO A 101 12.41 3.58 3.95
C PRO A 101 10.90 3.73 3.71
N PHE A 102 10.09 2.81 4.24
CA PHE A 102 8.62 2.88 4.14
C PHE A 102 8.06 3.96 5.06
N ILE A 103 8.57 4.08 6.29
CA ILE A 103 8.19 5.14 7.23
C ILE A 103 8.59 6.52 6.68
N GLU A 104 9.74 6.63 6.04
CA GLU A 104 10.16 7.84 5.32
C GLU A 104 9.17 8.17 4.20
N ALA A 105 8.79 7.19 3.38
CA ALA A 105 7.86 7.37 2.28
C ALA A 105 6.48 7.86 2.73
N ILE A 106 6.00 7.49 3.92
CA ILE A 106 4.74 7.98 4.48
C ILE A 106 4.73 9.50 4.64
N GLN A 107 5.88 10.13 4.92
CA GLN A 107 5.97 11.57 5.16
C GLN A 107 5.60 12.40 3.91
N THR A 108 5.78 11.83 2.72
CA THR A 108 5.48 12.47 1.44
C THR A 108 4.35 11.79 0.68
N ALA A 109 3.77 10.73 1.25
CA ALA A 109 2.70 9.96 0.62
C ALA A 109 1.43 10.80 0.45
N LYS A 110 0.71 10.53 -0.65
CA LYS A 110 -0.56 11.15 -0.96
C LYS A 110 -1.68 10.12 -0.93
N ALA A 111 -2.80 10.49 -0.32
CA ALA A 111 -4.01 9.68 -0.35
C ALA A 111 -4.57 9.62 -1.77
N ARG A 112 -5.24 8.51 -2.09
CA ARG A 112 -6.06 8.39 -3.29
C ARG A 112 -7.22 9.40 -3.25
N PRO A 113 -7.77 9.82 -4.39
CA PRO A 113 -8.95 10.68 -4.43
C PRO A 113 -10.14 10.06 -3.68
N THR A 114 -10.80 10.85 -2.84
CA THR A 114 -11.98 10.41 -2.08
C THR A 114 -13.26 10.68 -2.88
N VAL A 115 -13.43 9.96 -3.98
CA VAL A 115 -14.59 10.07 -4.88
C VAL A 115 -15.35 8.74 -4.91
N ALA A 116 -16.68 8.80 -5.04
CA ALA A 116 -17.52 7.60 -5.04
C ALA A 116 -17.17 6.62 -6.17
N ALA A 117 -16.77 7.14 -7.32
CA ALA A 117 -16.38 6.35 -8.49
C ALA A 117 -14.95 5.79 -8.43
N TRP A 118 -14.21 5.95 -7.32
CA TRP A 118 -12.79 5.57 -7.27
C TRP A 118 -12.52 4.14 -7.72
N SER A 119 -13.34 3.17 -7.30
CA SER A 119 -13.13 1.76 -7.67
C SER A 119 -13.19 1.52 -9.17
N GLU A 120 -14.08 2.24 -9.87
CA GLU A 120 -14.20 2.18 -11.33
C GLU A 120 -13.00 2.88 -11.99
N MET A 121 -12.65 4.06 -11.51
CA MET A 121 -11.48 4.81 -11.97
C MET A 121 -10.18 4.03 -11.82
N ASP A 122 -9.97 3.34 -10.71
CA ASP A 122 -8.79 2.51 -10.45
C ASP A 122 -8.72 1.33 -11.43
N ASN A 123 -9.85 0.68 -11.70
CA ASN A 123 -9.92 -0.38 -12.70
C ASN A 123 -9.61 0.13 -14.12
N ASP A 124 -10.16 1.26 -14.51
CA ASP A 124 -9.88 1.89 -15.81
C ASP A 124 -8.40 2.24 -15.95
N LEU A 125 -7.77 2.75 -14.88
CA LEU A 125 -6.33 3.03 -14.86
C LEU A 125 -5.51 1.75 -15.08
N GLN A 126 -5.85 0.65 -14.41
CA GLN A 126 -5.17 -0.62 -14.59
C GLN A 126 -5.27 -1.13 -16.03
N VAL A 127 -6.46 -1.02 -16.65
CA VAL A 127 -6.68 -1.40 -18.05
C VAL A 127 -5.84 -0.52 -18.99
N ALA A 128 -5.84 0.79 -18.78
CA ALA A 128 -5.07 1.73 -19.58
C ALA A 128 -3.55 1.46 -19.47
N MET A 129 -3.05 1.23 -18.26
CA MET A 129 -1.64 0.89 -18.04
C MET A 129 -1.26 -0.43 -18.71
N ASN A 130 -2.12 -1.45 -18.61
CA ASN A 130 -1.87 -2.73 -19.26
C ASN A 130 -1.79 -2.60 -20.78
N ALA A 131 -2.67 -1.82 -21.41
CA ALA A 131 -2.64 -1.56 -22.85
C ALA A 131 -1.34 -0.87 -23.30
N VAL A 132 -0.73 -0.04 -22.45
CA VAL A 132 0.58 0.56 -22.71
C VAL A 132 1.71 -0.45 -22.58
N VAL A 133 1.72 -1.23 -21.50
CA VAL A 133 2.78 -2.21 -21.23
C VAL A 133 2.81 -3.33 -22.29
N THR A 134 1.63 -3.73 -22.79
CA THR A 134 1.51 -4.74 -23.85
C THR A 134 1.75 -4.18 -25.27
N GLY A 135 1.94 -2.87 -25.40
CA GLY A 135 2.17 -2.21 -26.70
C GLY A 135 0.92 -2.04 -27.57
N GLU A 136 -0.28 -2.26 -27.00
CA GLU A 136 -1.56 -2.07 -27.69
C GLU A 136 -1.84 -0.58 -27.96
N LYS A 137 -1.46 0.29 -27.01
CA LYS A 137 -1.62 1.75 -27.12
C LYS A 137 -0.34 2.48 -26.74
N THR A 138 -0.17 3.69 -27.29
CA THR A 138 0.85 4.61 -26.75
C THR A 138 0.39 5.13 -25.39
N ALA A 139 1.32 5.50 -24.52
CA ALA A 139 1.01 6.08 -23.20
C ALA A 139 0.11 7.32 -23.33
N GLN A 140 0.42 8.23 -24.27
CA GLN A 140 -0.39 9.42 -24.51
C GLN A 140 -1.83 9.07 -24.85
N LYS A 141 -2.04 8.18 -25.83
CA LYS A 141 -3.40 7.77 -26.23
C LYS A 141 -4.17 7.11 -25.10
N ALA A 142 -3.54 6.20 -24.36
CA ALA A 142 -4.17 5.52 -23.25
C ALA A 142 -4.61 6.48 -22.13
N MET A 143 -3.74 7.47 -21.81
CA MET A 143 -4.05 8.46 -20.78
C MET A 143 -5.08 9.50 -21.23
N ASP A 144 -5.11 9.90 -22.49
CA ASP A 144 -6.13 10.81 -23.01
C ASP A 144 -7.53 10.14 -23.00
N GLU A 145 -7.60 8.87 -23.39
CA GLU A 145 -8.86 8.10 -23.33
C GLU A 145 -9.30 7.89 -21.89
N LEU A 146 -8.38 7.59 -20.97
CA LEU A 146 -8.64 7.45 -19.55
C LEU A 146 -9.18 8.76 -18.94
N ALA A 147 -8.54 9.88 -19.22
CA ALA A 147 -9.00 11.18 -18.74
C ALA A 147 -10.42 11.50 -19.21
N ALA A 148 -10.71 11.23 -20.48
CA ALA A 148 -12.06 11.43 -21.04
C ALA A 148 -13.12 10.54 -20.37
N ALA A 149 -12.78 9.29 -20.04
CA ALA A 149 -13.67 8.39 -19.31
C ALA A 149 -13.92 8.89 -17.87
N TRP A 150 -12.86 9.32 -17.17
CA TRP A 150 -12.96 9.84 -15.81
C TRP A 150 -13.76 11.15 -15.72
N ASP A 151 -13.66 12.02 -16.74
CA ASP A 151 -14.50 13.22 -16.82
C ASP A 151 -15.99 12.91 -16.87
N LEU A 152 -16.38 11.74 -17.33
CA LEU A 152 -17.79 11.29 -17.31
C LEU A 152 -18.21 10.75 -15.93
N LEU A 153 -17.30 10.09 -15.23
CA LEU A 153 -17.55 9.53 -13.90
C LEU A 153 -17.61 10.60 -12.79
N LEU A 154 -16.97 11.74 -13.02
CA LEU A 154 -16.87 12.83 -12.04
C LEU A 154 -17.98 13.91 -12.18
N LYS A 155 -18.89 13.75 -13.12
CA LYS A 155 -20.04 14.63 -13.31
C LYS A 155 -21.23 14.20 -12.47
#